data_af027e6999c0f2b7fe1696d6e413cd1d
#
_entry.id   af027e6999c0f2b7fe1696d6e413cd1d
#
_cell.length_a   1.000
_cell.length_b   1.000
_cell.length_c   1.000
_cell.angle_alpha   90.00
_cell.angle_beta   90.00
_cell.angle_gamma   90.00
#
_symmetry.space_group_name_H-M   'P 1'
#
loop_
_entity.id
_entity.type
_entity.pdbx_description
1 polymer ?
#
loop_
_entity_poly.entity_id
_entity_poly.type
_entity_poly.pdbx_seq_one_letter_code
_entity_poly.pdbx_strand_id
1 'polypeptide(L)'
;MKLLFNLEYQTTFGEELMLNILTHGVGAESPSASANNVEGPKQSNGDVVARHKMSTADGLHWSCQLTIAEKDCSCIDYYYTLVRGDQELRHEWLVAPHRLELAANKGARYTIYDHWNDIPEDSYMYSSAFTECVAARRCNQSVATDYDRTVRIKVRASQLRSNERLAMLGSTEALGCWEALGARTMTEHSCNEWVISLNADVLPDTFEFKFVVLDEENDVTPVWENGMNRTICLPPMEKGEVVVYELPQAWFPVYPWKGAGTVIPVFSLRSEGSFGVGDFGDLKLMIDWCDKTRQRILQVLPINDTTNTHTWQDSYPYNAISIYALHPQFCDFRQMPAIKDEAIRNHYEQLRLELNALPQIDYERVYDAKMGYLRQLFQQEWGSVSRRESYKLFFEQNKEWLLPYAAFSYYRDLYGTAVFGEWPEEATLAAATEHPSAKAKKEMQFWYFVQYYLDMQMHDAHNYARQHRVILKGDIPIGISRDGVEAWVEPKYFNLNGQAGAPPDPLPLEMNACLPGCVWNATPRSLSPLERNIGFWTQA
;
A
#
# COMPACT_ATOMS: atom_id res chain seq x y z
N MET A 1 16.30 -3.15 -30.78
CA MET A 1 17.12 -3.88 -29.81
C MET A 1 16.72 -5.36 -29.84
N LYS A 2 17.70 -6.26 -29.68
CA LYS A 2 17.42 -7.72 -29.56
C LYS A 2 17.60 -8.13 -28.12
N LEU A 3 16.65 -8.86 -27.58
CA LEU A 3 16.62 -9.34 -26.19
C LEU A 3 16.54 -10.87 -26.22
N LEU A 4 17.41 -11.53 -25.49
CA LEU A 4 17.40 -12.98 -25.28
C LEU A 4 17.24 -13.24 -23.78
N PHE A 5 16.08 -13.71 -23.37
CA PHE A 5 15.76 -14.10 -22.00
C PHE A 5 16.10 -15.57 -21.80
N ASN A 6 16.82 -15.88 -20.72
CA ASN A 6 17.14 -17.24 -20.31
C ASN A 6 16.69 -17.43 -18.86
N LEU A 7 16.01 -18.56 -18.61
CA LEU A 7 15.53 -18.93 -17.27
C LEU A 7 15.81 -20.41 -17.03
N GLU A 8 16.41 -20.72 -15.88
CA GLU A 8 16.53 -22.11 -15.41
C GLU A 8 15.35 -22.43 -14.50
N TYR A 9 14.47 -23.34 -14.96
CA TYR A 9 13.29 -23.76 -14.21
C TYR A 9 12.85 -25.15 -14.63
N GLN A 10 12.84 -26.08 -13.67
CA GLN A 10 12.46 -27.48 -13.96
C GLN A 10 10.95 -27.61 -14.16
N THR A 11 10.55 -28.08 -15.34
CA THR A 11 9.16 -28.35 -15.67
C THR A 11 8.91 -29.85 -15.83
N THR A 12 7.63 -30.24 -15.76
CA THR A 12 7.17 -31.59 -16.08
C THR A 12 6.54 -31.64 -17.47
N PHE A 13 6.36 -32.87 -18.00
CA PHE A 13 5.80 -33.03 -19.34
C PHE A 13 4.42 -32.37 -19.47
N GLY A 14 4.26 -31.57 -20.50
CA GLY A 14 3.03 -30.83 -20.80
C GLY A 14 2.96 -29.44 -20.10
N GLU A 15 3.97 -29.07 -19.31
CA GLU A 15 4.11 -27.71 -18.77
C GLU A 15 4.95 -26.87 -19.71
N GLU A 16 4.64 -25.58 -19.74
CA GLU A 16 5.28 -24.58 -20.58
C GLU A 16 5.50 -23.30 -19.79
N LEU A 17 6.58 -22.58 -20.09
CA LEU A 17 6.83 -21.25 -19.52
C LEU A 17 6.44 -20.15 -20.51
N MET A 18 5.82 -19.11 -19.95
CA MET A 18 5.42 -17.90 -20.68
C MET A 18 6.13 -16.69 -20.07
N LEU A 19 6.74 -15.89 -20.91
CA LEU A 19 7.26 -14.56 -20.57
C LEU A 19 6.14 -13.54 -20.79
N ASN A 20 5.75 -12.83 -19.74
CA ASN A 20 4.71 -11.80 -19.79
C ASN A 20 5.37 -10.43 -19.67
N ILE A 21 5.15 -9.57 -20.66
CA ILE A 21 5.62 -8.18 -20.64
C ILE A 21 4.50 -7.30 -20.11
N LEU A 22 4.82 -6.45 -19.13
CA LEU A 22 3.90 -5.47 -18.56
C LEU A 22 4.02 -4.15 -19.30
N THR A 23 2.91 -3.40 -19.49
CA THR A 23 2.98 -2.04 -20.03
C THR A 23 3.46 -1.08 -18.99
N HIS A 24 4.49 -0.30 -19.37
CA HIS A 24 4.72 1.00 -18.77
C HIS A 24 4.30 2.08 -19.75
N GLY A 25 3.49 3.01 -19.30
CA GLY A 25 3.23 4.23 -20.07
C GLY A 25 4.55 4.96 -20.30
N VAL A 26 4.75 5.48 -21.52
CA VAL A 26 5.82 6.42 -21.83
C VAL A 26 5.69 7.59 -20.86
N GLY A 27 6.65 7.77 -19.95
CA GLY A 27 6.65 8.85 -18.96
C GLY A 27 6.14 8.50 -17.56
N ALA A 28 5.90 7.23 -17.23
CA ALA A 28 5.76 6.84 -15.83
C ALA A 28 7.12 6.96 -15.14
N GLU A 29 7.41 8.16 -14.64
CA GLU A 29 8.40 8.32 -13.59
C GLU A 29 8.00 7.37 -12.46
N SER A 30 8.92 6.50 -12.05
CA SER A 30 8.79 5.87 -10.74
C SER A 30 8.45 6.97 -9.76
N PRO A 31 7.57 6.76 -8.77
CA PRO A 31 7.21 7.81 -7.84
C PRO A 31 8.47 8.27 -7.11
N SER A 32 9.20 9.18 -7.73
CA SER A 32 10.20 10.00 -7.04
C SER A 32 9.41 10.85 -6.08
N ALA A 33 9.85 10.90 -4.84
CA ALA A 33 9.34 11.77 -3.80
C ALA A 33 9.37 13.23 -4.26
N SER A 34 8.46 13.65 -5.14
CA SER A 34 8.08 15.03 -5.33
C SER A 34 6.77 15.21 -4.57
N ALA A 35 6.89 15.94 -3.50
CA ALA A 35 5.80 16.39 -2.67
C ALA A 35 4.72 17.03 -3.56
N ASN A 36 3.65 16.32 -3.88
CA ASN A 36 2.31 16.83 -4.20
C ASN A 36 1.40 15.89 -4.99
N ASN A 37 1.83 14.66 -5.35
CA ASN A 37 0.92 13.67 -5.91
C ASN A 37 1.10 12.34 -5.17
N VAL A 38 0.25 12.11 -4.18
CA VAL A 38 0.18 10.87 -3.43
C VAL A 38 -0.66 9.87 -4.23
N GLU A 39 -0.04 9.22 -5.18
CA GLU A 39 -0.44 7.88 -5.58
C GLU A 39 0.51 6.95 -4.82
N GLY A 40 -0.03 6.21 -3.82
CA GLY A 40 0.65 5.06 -3.25
C GLY A 40 1.04 4.09 -4.38
N PRO A 41 1.94 3.11 -4.14
CA PRO A 41 2.28 2.14 -5.17
C PRO A 41 0.96 1.50 -5.61
N LYS A 42 0.48 1.89 -6.79
CA LYS A 42 -0.50 1.09 -7.49
C LYS A 42 0.17 -0.28 -7.56
N GLN A 43 -0.43 -1.28 -6.92
CA GLN A 43 -0.25 -2.63 -7.43
C GLN A 43 -0.47 -2.47 -8.92
N SER A 44 0.61 -2.47 -9.68
CA SER A 44 0.53 -2.46 -11.12
C SER A 44 -0.02 -3.84 -11.50
N ASN A 45 -1.35 -4.02 -11.44
CA ASN A 45 -2.01 -4.85 -12.41
C ASN A 45 -1.82 -4.13 -13.75
N GLY A 46 -0.53 -3.96 -14.15
CA GLY A 46 -0.18 -3.55 -15.48
C GLY A 46 -0.77 -4.59 -16.40
N ASP A 47 -1.68 -4.16 -17.27
CA ASP A 47 -2.23 -5.06 -18.26
C ASP A 47 -1.06 -5.71 -19.00
N VAL A 48 -1.07 -7.03 -19.09
CA VAL A 48 -0.07 -7.78 -19.86
C VAL A 48 -0.21 -7.35 -21.32
N VAL A 49 0.80 -6.66 -21.82
CA VAL A 49 0.83 -6.12 -23.20
C VAL A 49 1.13 -7.21 -24.20
N ALA A 50 2.03 -8.12 -23.83
CA ALA A 50 2.47 -9.19 -24.68
C ALA A 50 2.83 -10.43 -23.85
N ARG A 51 2.45 -11.57 -24.36
CA ARG A 51 2.74 -12.89 -23.78
C ARG A 51 3.49 -13.72 -24.80
N HIS A 52 4.67 -14.20 -24.41
CA HIS A 52 5.54 -14.95 -25.32
C HIS A 52 5.83 -16.32 -24.74
N LYS A 53 5.64 -17.35 -25.57
CA LYS A 53 5.99 -18.72 -25.21
C LYS A 53 7.50 -18.88 -25.25
N MET A 54 8.07 -19.43 -24.18
CA MET A 54 9.48 -19.81 -24.14
C MET A 54 9.71 -21.17 -24.80
N SER A 55 10.94 -21.44 -25.18
CA SER A 55 11.37 -22.71 -25.78
C SER A 55 12.42 -23.38 -24.92
N THR A 56 12.38 -24.73 -24.89
CA THR A 56 13.35 -25.57 -24.18
C THR A 56 13.67 -26.79 -24.99
N ALA A 57 14.85 -27.38 -24.78
CA ALA A 57 15.23 -28.66 -25.33
C ALA A 57 15.25 -29.78 -24.26
N ASP A 58 15.34 -29.43 -23.00
CA ASP A 58 15.57 -30.36 -21.89
C ASP A 58 14.55 -30.24 -20.74
N GLY A 59 13.63 -29.25 -20.81
CA GLY A 59 12.66 -28.96 -19.76
C GLY A 59 13.24 -28.26 -18.53
N LEU A 60 14.50 -27.86 -18.57
CA LEU A 60 15.19 -27.14 -17.49
C LEU A 60 15.63 -25.75 -17.94
N HIS A 61 16.29 -25.66 -19.11
CA HIS A 61 16.79 -24.40 -19.64
C HIS A 61 15.80 -23.84 -20.66
N TRP A 62 15.21 -22.72 -20.32
CA TRP A 62 14.18 -22.05 -21.12
C TRP A 62 14.71 -20.76 -21.73
N SER A 63 14.37 -20.48 -22.97
CA SER A 63 14.77 -19.25 -23.64
C SER A 63 13.65 -18.62 -24.46
N CYS A 64 13.69 -17.29 -24.59
CA CYS A 64 12.80 -16.53 -25.44
C CYS A 64 13.55 -15.36 -26.06
N GLN A 65 13.47 -15.23 -27.38
CA GLN A 65 14.11 -14.13 -28.12
C GLN A 65 13.05 -13.13 -28.59
N LEU A 66 13.25 -11.85 -28.26
CA LEU A 66 12.38 -10.76 -28.65
C LEU A 66 13.16 -9.69 -29.44
N THR A 67 12.42 -8.97 -30.27
CA THR A 67 12.93 -7.75 -30.92
C THR A 67 11.99 -6.60 -30.61
N ILE A 68 12.52 -5.55 -29.99
CA ILE A 68 11.74 -4.37 -29.57
C ILE A 68 12.17 -3.16 -30.41
N ALA A 69 11.18 -2.35 -30.83
CA ALA A 69 11.44 -1.10 -31.53
C ALA A 69 12.06 -0.07 -30.59
N GLU A 70 13.11 0.61 -31.03
CA GLU A 70 13.99 1.45 -30.22
C GLU A 70 13.37 2.75 -29.69
N LYS A 71 12.15 3.11 -30.12
CA LYS A 71 11.65 4.47 -29.96
C LYS A 71 10.82 4.71 -28.67
N ASP A 72 10.38 3.67 -27.97
CA ASP A 72 9.27 3.84 -27.07
C ASP A 72 9.47 3.28 -25.65
N CYS A 73 10.66 2.77 -25.29
CA CYS A 73 10.83 2.12 -24.00
C CYS A 73 12.23 2.34 -23.42
N SER A 74 12.30 2.93 -22.21
CA SER A 74 13.54 3.03 -21.43
C SER A 74 13.72 1.85 -20.45
N CYS A 75 12.64 1.15 -20.11
CA CYS A 75 12.67 -0.04 -19.27
C CYS A 75 11.50 -0.97 -19.61
N ILE A 76 11.66 -2.23 -19.26
CA ILE A 76 10.64 -3.28 -19.42
C ILE A 76 10.47 -3.97 -18.06
N ASP A 77 9.25 -4.03 -17.54
CA ASP A 77 8.90 -4.91 -16.46
C ASP A 77 8.25 -6.18 -17.01
N TYR A 78 8.61 -7.31 -16.45
CA TYR A 78 8.15 -8.60 -16.92
C TYR A 78 8.17 -9.64 -15.80
N TYR A 79 7.47 -10.76 -16.04
CA TYR A 79 7.45 -11.90 -15.13
C TYR A 79 7.18 -13.20 -15.89
N TYR A 80 7.46 -14.31 -15.24
CA TYR A 80 7.25 -15.63 -15.83
C TYR A 80 6.01 -16.31 -15.24
N THR A 81 5.35 -17.13 -16.09
CA THR A 81 4.18 -17.92 -15.71
C THR A 81 4.36 -19.36 -16.18
N LEU A 82 4.07 -20.31 -15.32
CA LEU A 82 3.97 -21.73 -15.63
C LEU A 82 2.54 -22.06 -16.06
N VAL A 83 2.38 -22.67 -17.21
CA VAL A 83 1.06 -23.05 -17.76
C VAL A 83 1.01 -24.49 -18.18
N ARG A 84 -0.19 -25.07 -18.22
CA ARG A 84 -0.47 -26.37 -18.86
C ARG A 84 -1.69 -26.20 -19.77
N GLY A 85 -1.43 -26.15 -21.08
CA GLY A 85 -2.43 -25.70 -22.05
C GLY A 85 -2.89 -24.29 -21.74
N ASP A 86 -4.19 -24.07 -21.60
CA ASP A 86 -4.76 -22.76 -21.28
C ASP A 86 -4.83 -22.46 -19.77
N GLN A 87 -4.46 -23.43 -18.94
CA GLN A 87 -4.52 -23.27 -17.48
C GLN A 87 -3.21 -22.72 -16.94
N GLU A 88 -3.28 -21.59 -16.23
CA GLU A 88 -2.19 -21.08 -15.42
C GLU A 88 -2.06 -21.92 -14.14
N LEU A 89 -0.85 -22.44 -13.90
CA LEU A 89 -0.54 -23.25 -12.73
C LEU A 89 0.13 -22.40 -11.64
N ARG A 90 1.02 -21.49 -12.04
CA ARG A 90 1.83 -20.67 -11.14
C ARG A 90 2.37 -19.45 -11.87
N HIS A 91 2.48 -18.35 -11.19
CA HIS A 91 3.21 -17.16 -11.64
C HIS A 91 4.20 -16.70 -10.58
N GLU A 92 5.15 -15.87 -10.98
CA GLU A 92 6.10 -15.23 -10.10
C GLU A 92 5.46 -14.18 -9.19
N TRP A 93 6.23 -13.69 -8.22
CA TRP A 93 5.78 -12.66 -7.30
C TRP A 93 5.66 -11.29 -8.00
N LEU A 94 4.43 -10.77 -8.12
CA LEU A 94 4.12 -9.58 -8.91
C LEU A 94 4.34 -8.25 -8.17
N VAL A 95 4.60 -8.27 -6.86
CA VAL A 95 4.90 -7.03 -6.09
C VAL A 95 6.25 -6.44 -6.49
N ALA A 96 7.20 -7.28 -6.88
CA ALA A 96 8.50 -6.88 -7.40
C ALA A 96 8.84 -7.72 -8.64
N PRO A 97 8.24 -7.41 -9.82
CA PRO A 97 8.53 -8.09 -11.07
C PRO A 97 9.99 -7.86 -11.49
N HIS A 98 10.46 -8.62 -12.46
CA HIS A 98 11.75 -8.32 -13.10
C HIS A 98 11.68 -6.98 -13.82
N ARG A 99 12.76 -6.22 -13.77
CA ARG A 99 12.92 -4.96 -14.50
C ARG A 99 14.20 -4.95 -15.30
N LEU A 100 14.09 -4.70 -16.61
CA LEU A 100 15.22 -4.53 -17.50
C LEU A 100 15.29 -3.08 -17.98
N GLU A 101 16.35 -2.39 -17.65
CA GLU A 101 16.61 -1.08 -18.20
C GLU A 101 17.37 -1.19 -19.51
N LEU A 102 16.91 -0.41 -20.47
CA LEU A 102 17.43 -0.39 -21.82
C LEU A 102 18.33 0.82 -22.01
N ALA A 103 19.53 0.60 -22.50
CA ALA A 103 20.46 1.68 -22.84
C ALA A 103 19.92 2.55 -23.98
N ALA A 104 20.26 3.83 -23.95
CA ALA A 104 19.96 4.76 -25.04
C ALA A 104 20.73 4.44 -26.36
N ASN A 105 21.66 3.47 -26.33
CA ASN A 105 22.49 3.10 -27.47
C ASN A 105 21.72 2.30 -28.51
N LYS A 106 21.64 2.83 -29.72
CA LYS A 106 21.03 2.16 -30.87
C LYS A 106 21.75 0.86 -31.21
N GLY A 107 20.98 -0.23 -31.32
CA GLY A 107 21.50 -1.52 -31.77
C GLY A 107 22.04 -2.41 -30.65
N ALA A 108 21.91 -2.05 -29.37
CA ALA A 108 22.36 -2.88 -28.27
C ALA A 108 21.65 -4.24 -28.29
N ARG A 109 22.37 -5.30 -27.92
CA ARG A 109 21.87 -6.65 -27.72
C ARG A 109 21.93 -6.98 -26.24
N TYR A 110 20.88 -7.58 -25.72
CA TYR A 110 20.79 -7.98 -24.32
C TYR A 110 20.65 -9.50 -24.22
N THR A 111 21.50 -10.11 -23.43
CA THR A 111 21.39 -11.51 -23.04
C THR A 111 21.12 -11.53 -21.53
N ILE A 112 19.93 -11.97 -21.12
CA ILE A 112 19.44 -11.89 -19.77
C ILE A 112 19.41 -13.30 -19.18
N TYR A 113 19.98 -13.47 -18.00
CA TYR A 113 19.96 -14.70 -17.21
C TYR A 113 19.18 -14.40 -15.92
N ASP A 114 17.96 -14.90 -15.87
CA ASP A 114 17.04 -14.73 -14.74
C ASP A 114 16.95 -16.00 -13.90
N HIS A 115 16.42 -15.86 -12.71
CA HIS A 115 15.95 -16.94 -11.88
C HIS A 115 14.48 -16.75 -11.54
N TRP A 116 13.77 -17.81 -11.22
CA TRP A 116 12.36 -17.73 -10.82
C TRP A 116 12.20 -17.00 -9.51
N ASN A 117 11.36 -15.97 -9.47
CA ASN A 117 11.09 -15.11 -8.31
C ASN A 117 9.87 -15.57 -7.54
N ASP A 118 10.08 -16.36 -6.48
CA ASP A 118 9.02 -16.64 -5.51
C ASP A 118 8.83 -15.51 -4.50
N ILE A 119 7.72 -15.57 -3.75
CA ILE A 119 7.50 -14.67 -2.61
C ILE A 119 8.60 -14.94 -1.59
N PRO A 120 9.49 -13.97 -1.31
CA PRO A 120 10.56 -14.18 -0.35
C PRO A 120 10.03 -14.19 1.09
N GLU A 121 10.75 -14.86 2.00
CA GLU A 121 10.40 -14.93 3.43
C GLU A 121 10.29 -13.53 4.08
N ASP A 122 11.07 -12.58 3.58
CA ASP A 122 11.09 -11.19 4.02
C ASP A 122 10.25 -10.26 3.14
N SER A 123 9.24 -10.79 2.43
CA SER A 123 8.35 -10.03 1.55
C SER A 123 7.71 -8.80 2.22
N TYR A 124 7.50 -8.83 3.53
CA TYR A 124 7.01 -7.70 4.31
C TYR A 124 7.91 -6.45 4.23
N MET A 125 9.22 -6.63 3.99
CA MET A 125 10.17 -5.52 3.83
C MET A 125 10.01 -4.75 2.52
N TYR A 126 9.18 -5.24 1.61
CA TYR A 126 8.79 -4.55 0.37
C TYR A 126 7.50 -3.75 0.52
N SER A 127 6.81 -3.84 1.66
CA SER A 127 5.65 -3.00 1.93
C SER A 127 6.06 -1.54 2.14
N SER A 128 5.15 -0.61 1.85
CA SER A 128 5.37 0.83 2.05
C SER A 128 5.77 1.18 3.50
N ALA A 129 5.28 0.42 4.48
CA ALA A 129 5.67 0.55 5.86
C ALA A 129 7.19 0.42 6.05
N PHE A 130 7.83 -0.53 5.37
CA PHE A 130 9.27 -0.72 5.46
C PHE A 130 10.05 0.14 4.50
N THR A 131 9.64 0.21 3.24
CA THR A 131 10.37 0.97 2.21
C THR A 131 10.38 2.47 2.49
N GLU A 132 9.31 3.02 3.05
CA GLU A 132 9.15 4.45 3.25
C GLU A 132 9.43 4.90 4.69
N CYS A 133 9.05 4.10 5.70
CA CYS A 133 9.26 4.49 7.10
C CYS A 133 10.55 3.91 7.71
N VAL A 134 10.87 2.64 7.44
CA VAL A 134 12.02 1.96 8.07
C VAL A 134 13.28 2.18 7.26
N ALA A 135 13.33 1.74 6.02
CA ALA A 135 14.48 1.89 5.15
C ALA A 135 14.64 3.36 4.73
N ALA A 136 13.57 3.99 4.26
CA ALA A 136 13.49 5.38 3.83
C ALA A 136 14.69 5.80 2.95
N ARG A 137 15.21 4.87 2.12
CA ARG A 137 16.31 5.13 1.20
C ARG A 137 15.78 5.80 -0.06
N ARG A 138 16.58 6.69 -0.62
CA ARG A 138 16.28 7.28 -1.92
C ARG A 138 16.88 6.39 -3.01
N CYS A 139 16.02 5.75 -3.79
CA CYS A 139 16.45 4.98 -4.95
C CYS A 139 16.98 5.92 -6.04
N ASN A 140 18.12 5.57 -6.63
CA ASN A 140 18.68 6.32 -7.74
C ASN A 140 18.26 5.65 -9.07
N GLN A 141 17.47 6.35 -9.85
CA GLN A 141 16.92 5.82 -11.11
C GLN A 141 17.95 5.73 -12.25
N SER A 142 19.12 6.33 -12.13
CA SER A 142 20.13 6.23 -13.17
C SER A 142 20.91 4.93 -13.05
N VAL A 143 20.67 4.03 -13.95
CA VAL A 143 21.49 2.82 -14.11
C VAL A 143 22.86 3.18 -14.64
N ALA A 144 23.84 2.48 -14.13
CA ALA A 144 25.23 2.69 -14.38
C ALA A 144 25.63 2.61 -15.88
N THR A 145 26.75 3.22 -16.16
CA THR A 145 27.44 3.36 -17.43
C THR A 145 27.49 2.07 -18.24
N ASP A 146 27.13 2.15 -19.52
CA ASP A 146 27.38 1.06 -20.48
C ASP A 146 28.81 1.17 -21.04
N TYR A 147 29.47 0.01 -21.12
CA TYR A 147 30.78 -0.17 -21.76
C TYR A 147 30.59 -0.77 -23.14
N ASP A 148 31.68 -0.91 -23.88
CA ASP A 148 31.68 -1.60 -25.17
C ASP A 148 31.16 -3.06 -25.05
N ARG A 149 31.47 -3.72 -23.92
CA ARG A 149 30.90 -4.99 -23.51
C ARG A 149 30.55 -4.87 -22.01
N THR A 150 29.28 -4.94 -21.70
CA THR A 150 28.79 -4.68 -20.34
C THR A 150 28.30 -5.95 -19.67
N VAL A 151 28.77 -6.21 -18.45
CA VAL A 151 28.17 -7.19 -17.54
C VAL A 151 27.41 -6.42 -16.48
N ARG A 152 26.10 -6.61 -16.44
CA ARG A 152 25.22 -6.00 -15.45
C ARG A 152 24.78 -7.06 -14.44
N ILE A 153 25.02 -6.82 -13.17
CA ILE A 153 24.65 -7.73 -12.09
C ILE A 153 23.57 -7.06 -11.27
N LYS A 154 22.46 -7.75 -11.06
CA LYS A 154 21.31 -7.35 -10.27
C LYS A 154 21.12 -8.34 -9.12
N VAL A 155 20.80 -7.84 -7.94
CA VAL A 155 20.53 -8.67 -6.76
C VAL A 155 19.56 -7.95 -5.82
N ARG A 156 18.71 -8.71 -5.14
CA ARG A 156 17.86 -8.21 -4.07
C ARG A 156 18.56 -8.33 -2.74
N ALA A 157 18.49 -7.26 -1.93
CA ALA A 157 19.03 -7.21 -0.58
C ALA A 157 18.18 -6.26 0.27
N SER A 158 17.17 -6.80 0.96
CA SER A 158 16.18 -6.07 1.74
C SER A 158 16.64 -5.71 3.15
N GLN A 159 17.68 -6.36 3.66
CA GLN A 159 18.10 -6.30 5.07
C GLN A 159 18.96 -5.08 5.41
N LEU A 160 19.29 -4.24 4.43
CA LEU A 160 20.17 -3.10 4.64
C LEU A 160 19.45 -1.95 5.38
N ARG A 161 20.19 -1.27 6.26
CA ARG A 161 19.75 -0.05 6.94
C ARG A 161 19.84 1.17 6.01
N SER A 162 19.24 2.27 6.42
CA SER A 162 19.23 3.52 5.63
C SER A 162 20.61 4.12 5.34
N ASN A 163 21.58 3.88 6.19
CA ASN A 163 22.98 4.34 6.07
C ASN A 163 23.92 3.28 5.49
N GLU A 164 23.40 2.16 5.04
CA GLU A 164 24.18 1.05 4.48
C GLU A 164 24.08 1.01 2.96
N ARG A 165 25.15 0.53 2.32
CA ARG A 165 25.25 0.31 0.88
C ARG A 165 25.64 -1.12 0.59
N LEU A 166 25.12 -1.67 -0.49
CA LEU A 166 25.56 -2.94 -1.03
C LEU A 166 26.77 -2.72 -1.93
N ALA A 167 27.77 -3.60 -1.82
CA ALA A 167 28.93 -3.60 -2.70
C ALA A 167 29.30 -5.03 -3.08
N MET A 168 30.14 -5.16 -4.11
CA MET A 168 30.74 -6.42 -4.54
C MET A 168 32.22 -6.43 -4.20
N LEU A 169 32.72 -7.55 -3.70
CA LEU A 169 34.13 -7.91 -3.57
C LEU A 169 34.38 -9.24 -4.28
N GLY A 170 35.48 -9.39 -4.96
CA GLY A 170 35.77 -10.61 -5.69
C GLY A 170 37.24 -10.87 -5.98
N SER A 171 37.47 -11.92 -6.76
CA SER A 171 38.80 -12.48 -7.03
C SER A 171 39.66 -11.67 -8.02
N THR A 172 39.09 -10.66 -8.65
CA THR A 172 39.74 -9.88 -9.71
C THR A 172 40.11 -8.48 -9.25
N GLU A 173 41.07 -7.82 -9.92
CA GLU A 173 41.41 -6.41 -9.67
C GLU A 173 40.17 -5.50 -9.85
N ALA A 174 39.31 -5.78 -10.83
CA ALA A 174 38.07 -5.06 -11.06
C ALA A 174 37.12 -5.14 -9.88
N LEU A 175 37.21 -6.18 -9.04
CA LEU A 175 36.41 -6.42 -7.86
C LEU A 175 37.22 -6.37 -6.55
N GLY A 176 38.40 -5.73 -6.58
CA GLY A 176 39.19 -5.40 -5.42
C GLY A 176 40.00 -6.55 -4.81
N CYS A 177 40.18 -7.68 -5.48
CA CYS A 177 41.00 -8.81 -5.02
C CYS A 177 40.73 -9.22 -3.57
N TRP A 178 39.47 -9.20 -3.13
CA TRP A 178 39.00 -9.46 -1.77
C TRP A 178 39.43 -8.42 -0.72
N GLU A 179 40.04 -7.30 -1.13
CA GLU A 179 40.42 -6.22 -0.24
C GLU A 179 39.25 -5.24 -0.02
N ALA A 180 38.86 -4.97 1.21
CA ALA A 180 37.70 -4.16 1.55
C ALA A 180 37.70 -2.78 0.89
N LEU A 181 38.88 -2.13 0.77
CA LEU A 181 39.03 -0.84 0.11
C LEU A 181 38.76 -0.88 -1.42
N GLY A 182 38.82 -2.07 -2.01
CA GLY A 182 38.53 -2.30 -3.42
C GLY A 182 37.09 -2.65 -3.71
N ALA A 183 36.21 -2.64 -2.71
CA ALA A 183 34.81 -2.98 -2.89
C ALA A 183 34.12 -2.05 -3.90
N ARG A 184 33.34 -2.64 -4.81
CA ARG A 184 32.59 -1.91 -5.83
C ARG A 184 31.17 -1.68 -5.35
N THR A 185 30.87 -0.43 -4.98
CA THR A 185 29.51 -0.04 -4.52
C THR A 185 28.50 -0.21 -5.63
N MET A 186 27.36 -0.79 -5.28
CA MET A 186 26.21 -0.94 -6.16
C MET A 186 25.25 0.23 -5.99
N THR A 187 24.41 0.44 -6.97
CA THR A 187 23.34 1.45 -6.94
C THR A 187 22.02 0.79 -6.60
N GLU A 188 21.29 1.31 -5.61
CA GLU A 188 19.92 0.90 -5.38
C GLU A 188 19.04 1.55 -6.45
N HIS A 189 18.54 0.73 -7.36
CA HIS A 189 17.79 1.17 -8.51
C HIS A 189 16.28 1.26 -8.21
N SER A 190 15.73 0.21 -7.67
CA SER A 190 14.41 0.20 -7.03
C SER A 190 14.55 -0.26 -5.58
N CYS A 191 13.51 -0.10 -4.76
CA CYS A 191 13.64 -0.43 -3.35
C CYS A 191 14.08 -1.88 -3.15
N ASN A 192 15.18 -2.07 -2.41
CA ASN A 192 15.81 -3.36 -2.15
C ASN A 192 16.44 -4.06 -3.37
N GLU A 193 16.43 -3.46 -4.54
CA GLU A 193 17.07 -3.99 -5.75
C GLU A 193 18.34 -3.20 -6.07
N TRP A 194 19.46 -3.88 -6.15
CA TRP A 194 20.78 -3.31 -6.32
C TRP A 194 21.39 -3.74 -7.64
N VAL A 195 22.00 -2.79 -8.33
CA VAL A 195 22.55 -2.97 -9.68
C VAL A 195 23.97 -2.42 -9.76
N ILE A 196 24.83 -3.14 -10.48
CA ILE A 196 26.14 -2.67 -10.90
C ILE A 196 26.41 -3.07 -12.34
N SER A 197 27.04 -2.18 -13.11
CA SER A 197 27.55 -2.47 -14.44
C SER A 197 29.08 -2.52 -14.41
N LEU A 198 29.64 -3.59 -14.96
CA LEU A 198 31.07 -3.87 -15.03
C LEU A 198 31.52 -3.91 -16.48
N ASN A 199 32.74 -3.47 -16.74
CA ASN A 199 33.37 -3.63 -18.05
C ASN A 199 33.86 -5.06 -18.25
N ALA A 200 33.28 -5.79 -19.20
CA ALA A 200 33.67 -7.17 -19.48
C ALA A 200 35.12 -7.28 -20.00
N ASP A 201 35.70 -6.22 -20.57
CA ASP A 201 37.05 -6.24 -21.12
C ASP A 201 38.15 -6.40 -20.04
N VAL A 202 37.81 -6.10 -18.78
CA VAL A 202 38.76 -6.20 -17.66
C VAL A 202 38.43 -7.37 -16.72
N LEU A 203 37.43 -8.18 -17.08
CA LEU A 203 37.02 -9.37 -16.32
C LEU A 203 37.53 -10.63 -17.01
N PRO A 204 37.98 -11.66 -16.26
CA PRO A 204 38.23 -12.98 -16.83
C PRO A 204 36.93 -13.68 -17.17
N ASP A 205 36.99 -14.72 -18.02
CA ASP A 205 35.83 -15.53 -18.42
C ASP A 205 35.08 -16.13 -17.22
N THR A 206 35.79 -16.38 -16.11
CA THR A 206 35.19 -16.90 -14.87
C THR A 206 35.79 -16.17 -13.68
N PHE A 207 34.93 -15.69 -12.78
CA PHE A 207 35.36 -15.01 -11.55
C PHE A 207 34.45 -15.32 -10.37
N GLU A 208 35.02 -15.27 -9.17
CA GLU A 208 34.32 -15.42 -7.92
C GLU A 208 34.11 -14.08 -7.24
N PHE A 209 32.99 -13.95 -6.52
CA PHE A 209 32.67 -12.74 -5.75
C PHE A 209 31.70 -13.04 -4.61
N LYS A 210 31.53 -12.07 -3.75
CA LYS A 210 30.46 -11.98 -2.73
C LYS A 210 29.92 -10.57 -2.65
N PHE A 211 28.69 -10.47 -2.18
CA PHE A 211 28.14 -9.19 -1.78
C PHE A 211 28.55 -8.87 -0.35
N VAL A 212 28.74 -7.57 -0.10
CA VAL A 212 29.10 -7.05 1.23
C VAL A 212 28.27 -5.80 1.51
N VAL A 213 27.93 -5.61 2.79
CA VAL A 213 27.31 -4.39 3.27
C VAL A 213 28.40 -3.48 3.81
N LEU A 214 28.38 -2.22 3.35
CA LEU A 214 29.26 -1.15 3.81
C LEU A 214 28.42 -0.13 4.59
N ASP A 215 28.91 0.31 5.74
CA ASP A 215 28.31 1.38 6.52
C ASP A 215 28.98 2.72 6.13
N GLU A 216 28.20 3.72 5.70
CA GLU A 216 28.72 5.02 5.26
C GLU A 216 29.21 5.90 6.42
N GLU A 217 28.69 5.70 7.64
CA GLU A 217 29.01 6.54 8.80
C GLU A 217 30.16 5.98 9.63
N ASN A 218 30.35 4.68 9.58
CA ASN A 218 31.36 3.99 10.36
C ASN A 218 32.24 3.20 9.41
N ASP A 219 33.52 3.50 9.39
CA ASP A 219 34.55 2.81 8.60
C ASP A 219 34.78 1.37 9.16
N VAL A 220 33.69 0.61 9.24
CA VAL A 220 33.61 -0.70 9.84
C VAL A 220 33.88 -1.78 8.80
N THR A 221 34.47 -2.85 9.22
CA THR A 221 34.69 -4.07 8.45
C THR A 221 33.40 -4.48 7.70
N PRO A 222 33.51 -4.73 6.37
CA PRO A 222 32.34 -5.13 5.58
C PRO A 222 31.61 -6.34 6.18
N VAL A 223 30.28 -6.31 6.17
CA VAL A 223 29.46 -7.47 6.52
C VAL A 223 29.29 -8.33 5.28
N TRP A 224 29.80 -9.54 5.33
CA TRP A 224 29.76 -10.48 4.22
C TRP A 224 28.41 -11.21 4.13
N GLU A 225 27.96 -11.45 2.91
CA GLU A 225 26.78 -12.30 2.70
C GLU A 225 27.01 -13.73 3.20
N ASN A 226 25.94 -14.41 3.58
CA ASN A 226 25.94 -15.81 3.99
C ASN A 226 26.24 -16.74 2.80
N GLY A 227 26.69 -17.95 3.10
CA GLY A 227 26.92 -18.98 2.11
C GLY A 227 28.31 -18.94 1.46
N MET A 228 28.44 -19.62 0.33
CA MET A 228 29.70 -19.75 -0.43
C MET A 228 29.91 -18.54 -1.36
N ASN A 229 31.11 -18.44 -1.93
CA ASN A 229 31.34 -17.47 -3.00
C ASN A 229 30.41 -17.75 -4.19
N ARG A 230 29.95 -16.68 -4.81
CA ARG A 230 29.23 -16.76 -6.09
C ARG A 230 30.20 -16.82 -7.22
N THR A 231 29.87 -17.52 -8.28
CA THR A 231 30.69 -17.65 -9.48
C THR A 231 29.87 -17.27 -10.70
N ILE A 232 30.45 -16.45 -11.56
CA ILE A 232 29.90 -16.15 -12.89
C ILE A 232 30.89 -16.66 -13.95
N CYS A 233 30.34 -17.36 -14.95
CA CYS A 233 31.02 -17.71 -16.18
C CYS A 233 30.45 -16.83 -17.30
N LEU A 234 31.26 -15.96 -17.88
CA LEU A 234 30.84 -15.06 -18.94
C LEU A 234 30.71 -15.81 -20.27
N PRO A 235 29.65 -15.64 -21.01
CA PRO A 235 29.58 -16.11 -22.38
C PRO A 235 30.50 -15.28 -23.27
N PRO A 236 30.88 -15.76 -24.46
CA PRO A 236 31.52 -14.93 -25.47
C PRO A 236 30.66 -13.71 -25.79
N MET A 237 31.20 -12.51 -25.68
CA MET A 237 30.48 -11.26 -25.89
C MET A 237 31.00 -10.50 -27.11
N GLU A 238 30.09 -9.94 -27.89
CA GLU A 238 30.39 -9.03 -29.00
C GLU A 238 30.31 -7.55 -28.52
N LYS A 239 30.91 -6.67 -29.32
CA LYS A 239 30.82 -5.23 -29.08
C LYS A 239 29.36 -4.75 -29.16
N GLY A 240 28.94 -3.94 -28.19
CA GLY A 240 27.57 -3.46 -28.04
C GLY A 240 26.64 -4.45 -27.37
N GLU A 241 27.17 -5.50 -26.73
CA GLU A 241 26.39 -6.48 -25.99
C GLU A 241 26.38 -6.17 -24.50
N VAL A 242 25.19 -6.34 -23.90
CA VAL A 242 24.94 -6.24 -22.46
C VAL A 242 24.45 -7.61 -21.97
N VAL A 243 25.23 -8.24 -21.10
CA VAL A 243 24.82 -9.47 -20.41
C VAL A 243 24.33 -9.09 -19.03
N VAL A 244 23.09 -9.47 -18.70
CA VAL A 244 22.43 -9.16 -17.43
C VAL A 244 22.28 -10.45 -16.63
N TYR A 245 22.80 -10.46 -15.42
CA TYR A 245 22.56 -11.53 -14.46
C TYR A 245 21.67 -11.00 -13.35
N GLU A 246 20.45 -11.50 -13.23
CA GLU A 246 19.64 -11.33 -12.04
C GLU A 246 19.88 -12.51 -11.10
N LEU A 247 20.48 -12.21 -9.94
CA LEU A 247 20.95 -13.23 -9.03
C LEU A 247 19.98 -13.43 -7.86
N PRO A 248 19.90 -14.65 -7.31
CA PRO A 248 19.13 -14.90 -6.09
C PRO A 248 19.50 -13.95 -4.96
N GLN A 249 18.52 -13.61 -4.14
CA GLN A 249 18.64 -12.67 -3.02
C GLN A 249 19.93 -12.89 -2.19
N ALA A 250 20.59 -11.80 -1.84
CA ALA A 250 21.72 -11.82 -0.92
C ALA A 250 21.20 -11.80 0.53
N TRP A 251 21.73 -12.68 1.37
CA TRP A 251 21.40 -12.81 2.78
C TRP A 251 22.60 -12.50 3.65
N PHE A 252 22.38 -11.67 4.67
CA PHE A 252 23.43 -11.21 5.57
C PHE A 252 23.17 -11.69 7.00
N PRO A 253 24.22 -11.91 7.82
CA PRO A 253 24.09 -12.27 9.24
C PRO A 253 23.73 -11.05 10.07
N VAL A 254 22.64 -10.38 9.72
CA VAL A 254 22.12 -9.19 10.40
C VAL A 254 20.98 -9.57 11.34
N TYR A 255 20.82 -8.78 12.39
CA TYR A 255 19.70 -8.98 13.29
C TYR A 255 18.38 -8.61 12.59
N PRO A 256 17.32 -9.40 12.82
CA PRO A 256 16.00 -9.04 12.30
C PRO A 256 15.61 -7.66 12.82
N TRP A 257 14.86 -6.92 11.99
CA TRP A 257 14.33 -5.63 12.40
C TRP A 257 13.50 -5.76 13.68
N LYS A 258 13.72 -4.86 14.64
CA LYS A 258 12.97 -4.76 15.88
C LYS A 258 12.43 -3.35 16.01
N GLY A 259 11.14 -3.24 16.30
CA GLY A 259 10.48 -1.97 16.54
C GLY A 259 9.60 -2.04 17.78
N ALA A 260 9.49 -0.93 18.49
CA ALA A 260 8.49 -0.72 19.53
C ALA A 260 7.36 0.12 18.96
N GLY A 261 6.16 -0.04 19.49
CA GLY A 261 4.98 0.73 19.11
C GLY A 261 3.93 0.78 20.19
N THR A 262 2.96 1.66 19.99
CA THR A 262 1.80 1.84 20.85
C THR A 262 0.54 1.46 20.08
N VAL A 263 -0.42 0.83 20.74
CA VAL A 263 -1.78 0.62 20.25
C VAL A 263 -2.68 1.59 20.99
N ILE A 264 -3.45 2.41 20.27
CA ILE A 264 -4.37 3.38 20.89
C ILE A 264 -5.58 3.65 19.99
N PRO A 265 -6.80 3.67 20.53
CA PRO A 265 -7.95 4.14 19.78
C PRO A 265 -7.84 5.64 19.50
N VAL A 266 -8.12 6.08 18.27
CA VAL A 266 -8.08 7.51 17.94
C VAL A 266 -9.03 8.31 18.85
N PHE A 267 -10.23 7.81 19.09
CA PHE A 267 -11.22 8.49 19.95
C PHE A 267 -10.75 8.72 21.40
N SER A 268 -9.79 7.94 21.90
CA SER A 268 -9.25 8.11 23.27
C SER A 268 -8.16 9.18 23.37
N LEU A 269 -7.66 9.67 22.25
CA LEU A 269 -6.72 10.79 22.24
C LEU A 269 -7.42 12.08 22.65
N ARG A 270 -6.68 12.94 23.33
CA ARG A 270 -7.19 14.27 23.71
C ARG A 270 -6.07 15.27 23.77
N SER A 271 -6.29 16.42 23.14
CA SER A 271 -5.46 17.61 23.22
C SER A 271 -6.29 18.84 23.58
N GLU A 272 -5.65 19.98 23.75
CA GLU A 272 -6.36 21.26 23.96
C GLU A 272 -7.26 21.63 22.77
N GLY A 273 -6.90 21.17 21.56
CA GLY A 273 -7.63 21.42 20.33
C GLY A 273 -8.75 20.43 20.02
N SER A 274 -8.89 19.32 20.76
CA SER A 274 -9.90 18.32 20.53
C SER A 274 -11.32 18.84 20.76
N PHE A 275 -12.29 18.17 20.13
CA PHE A 275 -13.70 18.49 20.29
C PHE A 275 -14.42 17.47 21.20
N GLY A 276 -13.83 17.20 22.37
CA GLY A 276 -14.34 16.22 23.35
C GLY A 276 -14.02 14.75 23.02
N VAL A 277 -13.48 14.48 21.84
CA VAL A 277 -13.05 13.17 21.34
C VAL A 277 -11.79 13.37 20.50
N GLY A 278 -10.92 12.36 20.45
CA GLY A 278 -9.75 12.39 19.58
C GLY A 278 -10.11 12.37 18.09
N ASP A 279 -9.32 13.07 17.31
CA ASP A 279 -9.50 13.23 15.87
C ASP A 279 -8.18 13.04 15.10
N PHE A 280 -8.19 13.21 13.76
CA PHE A 280 -6.99 13.02 12.95
C PHE A 280 -5.89 14.08 13.19
N GLY A 281 -6.23 15.23 13.74
CA GLY A 281 -5.23 16.18 14.23
C GLY A 281 -4.54 15.71 15.51
N ASP A 282 -5.31 15.10 16.43
CA ASP A 282 -4.75 14.51 17.65
C ASP A 282 -3.90 13.27 17.32
N LEU A 283 -4.23 12.53 16.24
CA LEU A 283 -3.41 11.44 15.72
C LEU A 283 -2.01 11.94 15.32
N LYS A 284 -1.90 13.12 14.70
CA LYS A 284 -0.59 13.72 14.39
C LYS A 284 0.22 14.04 15.64
N LEU A 285 -0.42 14.56 16.69
CA LEU A 285 0.28 14.80 17.96
C LEU A 285 0.77 13.50 18.61
N MET A 286 0.02 12.40 18.42
CA MET A 286 0.46 11.08 18.87
C MET A 286 1.63 10.55 18.04
N ILE A 287 1.68 10.84 16.73
CA ILE A 287 2.82 10.54 15.86
C ILE A 287 4.08 11.29 16.35
N ASP A 288 3.96 12.58 16.70
CA ASP A 288 5.06 13.35 17.29
C ASP A 288 5.58 12.72 18.58
N TRP A 289 4.67 12.21 19.41
CA TRP A 289 5.06 11.52 20.64
C TRP A 289 5.80 10.21 20.34
N CYS A 290 5.33 9.43 19.37
CA CYS A 290 6.01 8.22 18.92
C CYS A 290 7.43 8.54 18.42
N ASP A 291 7.60 9.56 17.60
CA ASP A 291 8.92 9.96 17.09
C ASP A 291 9.84 10.39 18.22
N LYS A 292 9.39 11.27 19.14
CA LYS A 292 10.15 11.71 20.32
C LYS A 292 10.57 10.56 21.24
N THR A 293 9.75 9.53 21.36
CA THR A 293 10.02 8.35 22.18
C THR A 293 10.70 7.21 21.39
N ARG A 294 11.06 7.46 20.13
CA ARG A 294 11.69 6.50 19.20
C ARG A 294 10.85 5.24 18.94
N GLN A 295 9.56 5.32 19.10
CA GLN A 295 8.64 4.29 18.65
C GLN A 295 8.48 4.39 17.13
N ARG A 296 8.32 3.23 16.49
CA ARG A 296 8.26 3.14 15.03
C ARG A 296 6.93 2.63 14.51
N ILE A 297 6.04 2.19 15.40
CA ILE A 297 4.71 1.70 15.03
C ILE A 297 3.67 2.39 15.90
N LEU A 298 2.65 2.95 15.27
CA LEU A 298 1.45 3.42 15.92
C LEU A 298 0.27 2.63 15.35
N GLN A 299 -0.29 1.73 16.15
CA GLN A 299 -1.48 0.98 15.77
C GLN A 299 -2.72 1.71 16.30
N VAL A 300 -3.71 1.91 15.44
CA VAL A 300 -5.03 2.42 15.83
C VAL A 300 -6.07 1.30 15.77
N LEU A 301 -7.16 1.43 16.53
CA LEU A 301 -8.33 0.58 16.36
C LEU A 301 -9.12 1.00 15.11
N PRO A 302 -10.14 0.23 14.67
CA PRO A 302 -10.92 0.59 13.49
C PRO A 302 -11.44 2.02 13.57
N ILE A 303 -11.29 2.76 12.48
CA ILE A 303 -11.72 4.16 12.35
C ILE A 303 -12.94 4.31 11.43
N ASN A 304 -13.54 3.19 11.08
CA ASN A 304 -14.72 3.13 10.23
C ASN A 304 -15.95 3.70 10.93
N ASP A 305 -16.94 4.12 10.14
CA ASP A 305 -18.20 4.64 10.66
C ASP A 305 -19.01 3.53 11.32
N THR A 306 -19.35 3.76 12.59
CA THR A 306 -20.16 2.87 13.43
C THR A 306 -21.53 3.46 13.77
N THR A 307 -21.91 4.57 13.13
CA THR A 307 -23.14 5.31 13.43
C THR A 307 -24.37 4.50 13.02
N ASN A 308 -24.96 3.81 13.97
CA ASN A 308 -26.11 2.93 13.81
C ASN A 308 -27.35 3.49 14.54
N THR A 309 -27.19 3.82 15.81
CA THR A 309 -28.29 4.21 16.71
C THR A 309 -28.26 5.68 17.10
N HIS A 310 -27.20 6.40 16.80
CA HIS A 310 -26.89 7.75 17.30
C HIS A 310 -26.79 7.83 18.83
N THR A 311 -26.48 6.71 19.49
CA THR A 311 -26.31 6.62 20.94
C THR A 311 -24.88 6.18 21.28
N TRP A 312 -24.57 6.15 22.59
CA TRP A 312 -23.27 5.67 23.07
C TRP A 312 -22.92 4.24 22.61
N GLN A 313 -23.90 3.44 22.19
CA GLN A 313 -23.68 2.09 21.65
C GLN A 313 -22.82 2.11 20.38
N ASP A 314 -22.86 3.20 19.62
CA ASP A 314 -22.07 3.40 18.41
C ASP A 314 -20.58 3.66 18.70
N SER A 315 -20.19 3.76 19.99
CA SER A 315 -18.78 3.94 20.38
C SER A 315 -17.91 2.69 20.20
N TYR A 316 -18.51 1.53 19.92
CA TYR A 316 -17.78 0.28 19.73
C TYR A 316 -17.18 0.20 18.31
N PRO A 317 -15.84 0.26 18.17
CA PRO A 317 -15.20 0.48 16.88
C PRO A 317 -15.31 -0.70 15.89
N TYR A 318 -15.65 -1.90 16.40
CA TYR A 318 -15.74 -3.09 15.57
C TYR A 318 -17.15 -3.34 14.99
N ASN A 319 -18.15 -2.52 15.35
CA ASN A 319 -19.50 -2.61 14.79
C ASN A 319 -19.69 -1.60 13.63
N ALA A 320 -18.80 -1.63 12.66
CA ALA A 320 -18.83 -0.71 11.54
C ALA A 320 -20.07 -0.93 10.66
N ILE A 321 -20.75 0.17 10.30
CA ILE A 321 -21.84 0.16 9.31
C ILE A 321 -21.33 0.13 7.87
N SER A 322 -20.06 0.47 7.66
CA SER A 322 -19.37 0.36 6.38
C SER A 322 -17.90 0.02 6.60
N ILE A 323 -17.36 -0.85 5.74
CA ILE A 323 -15.93 -1.21 5.75
C ILE A 323 -15.05 -0.13 5.09
N TYR A 324 -15.65 0.87 4.45
CA TYR A 324 -14.94 1.93 3.72
C TYR A 324 -15.06 3.29 4.39
N ALA A 325 -16.28 3.66 4.81
CA ALA A 325 -16.55 5.01 5.31
C ALA A 325 -15.86 5.27 6.65
N LEU A 326 -15.24 6.45 6.77
CA LEU A 326 -14.60 6.90 8.01
C LEU A 326 -15.64 7.53 8.95
N HIS A 327 -15.44 7.33 10.25
CA HIS A 327 -16.39 7.85 11.25
C HIS A 327 -16.29 9.38 11.34
N PRO A 328 -17.42 10.11 11.23
CA PRO A 328 -17.45 11.59 11.25
C PRO A 328 -16.81 12.23 12.48
N GLN A 329 -16.81 11.54 13.63
CA GLN A 329 -16.20 12.04 14.85
C GLN A 329 -14.68 12.29 14.75
N PHE A 330 -13.99 11.63 13.81
CA PHE A 330 -12.53 11.78 13.63
C PHE A 330 -12.15 13.01 12.80
N CYS A 331 -13.14 13.76 12.29
CA CYS A 331 -12.88 14.99 11.55
C CYS A 331 -12.24 16.06 12.44
N ASP A 332 -11.10 16.57 12.04
CA ASP A 332 -10.40 17.70 12.68
C ASP A 332 -10.84 19.02 12.05
N PHE A 333 -11.58 19.83 12.80
CA PHE A 333 -12.08 21.12 12.32
C PHE A 333 -11.00 22.20 12.18
N ARG A 334 -9.85 22.01 12.82
CA ARG A 334 -8.67 22.91 12.68
C ARG A 334 -8.09 22.89 11.27
N GLN A 335 -8.33 21.79 10.54
CA GLN A 335 -7.90 21.62 9.15
C GLN A 335 -9.01 21.93 8.13
N MET A 336 -10.15 22.45 8.58
CA MET A 336 -11.26 22.86 7.74
C MET A 336 -11.41 24.38 7.70
N PRO A 337 -12.10 24.92 6.68
CA PRO A 337 -12.45 26.33 6.66
C PRO A 337 -13.23 26.73 7.93
N ALA A 338 -12.95 27.89 8.48
CA ALA A 338 -13.72 28.39 9.62
C ALA A 338 -15.17 28.74 9.22
N ILE A 339 -16.10 28.54 10.14
CA ILE A 339 -17.47 29.04 10.00
C ILE A 339 -17.40 30.59 9.94
N LYS A 340 -18.01 31.19 8.90
CA LYS A 340 -17.97 32.63 8.63
C LYS A 340 -18.81 33.43 9.62
N ASP A 341 -19.97 32.90 10.00
CA ASP A 341 -20.83 33.51 11.01
C ASP A 341 -20.14 33.43 12.37
N GLU A 342 -19.86 34.59 12.93
CA GLU A 342 -19.13 34.73 14.19
C GLU A 342 -19.92 34.20 15.39
N ALA A 343 -21.22 34.40 15.42
CA ALA A 343 -22.06 33.93 16.52
C ALA A 343 -22.12 32.38 16.52
N ILE A 344 -22.28 31.77 15.36
CA ILE A 344 -22.28 30.31 15.20
C ILE A 344 -20.89 29.74 15.53
N ARG A 345 -19.82 30.36 15.04
CA ARG A 345 -18.45 29.95 15.34
C ARG A 345 -18.17 29.99 16.85
N ASN A 346 -18.54 31.07 17.52
CA ASN A 346 -18.36 31.21 18.96
C ASN A 346 -19.19 30.21 19.76
N HIS A 347 -20.41 29.91 19.31
CA HIS A 347 -21.23 28.85 19.91
C HIS A 347 -20.51 27.50 19.90
N TYR A 348 -20.01 27.09 18.74
CA TYR A 348 -19.31 25.79 18.63
C TYR A 348 -17.97 25.78 19.37
N GLU A 349 -17.27 26.91 19.47
CA GLU A 349 -16.05 27.00 20.27
C GLU A 349 -16.35 26.85 21.77
N GLN A 350 -17.42 27.45 22.28
CA GLN A 350 -17.85 27.24 23.65
C GLN A 350 -18.24 25.78 23.92
N LEU A 351 -18.97 25.18 22.99
CA LEU A 351 -19.38 23.78 23.08
C LEU A 351 -18.16 22.84 23.04
N ARG A 352 -17.17 23.14 22.18
CA ARG A 352 -15.90 22.43 22.13
C ARG A 352 -15.17 22.44 23.48
N LEU A 353 -15.03 23.63 24.07
CA LEU A 353 -14.35 23.81 25.37
C LEU A 353 -15.09 23.04 26.47
N GLU A 354 -16.42 23.12 26.50
CA GLU A 354 -17.25 22.40 27.46
C GLU A 354 -17.07 20.89 27.33
N LEU A 355 -17.25 20.34 26.14
CA LEU A 355 -17.15 18.89 25.88
C LEU A 355 -15.73 18.37 26.11
N ASN A 356 -14.71 19.18 25.76
CA ASN A 356 -13.32 18.78 25.94
C ASN A 356 -12.88 18.81 27.42
N ALA A 357 -13.58 19.53 28.28
CA ALA A 357 -13.31 19.59 29.71
C ALA A 357 -13.95 18.42 30.50
N LEU A 358 -14.83 17.64 29.88
CA LEU A 358 -15.48 16.50 30.53
C LEU A 358 -14.46 15.40 30.89
N PRO A 359 -14.59 14.75 32.04
CA PRO A 359 -13.68 13.66 32.45
C PRO A 359 -13.84 12.39 31.61
N GLN A 360 -15.00 12.22 30.96
CA GLN A 360 -15.32 11.14 30.05
C GLN A 360 -15.92 11.72 28.77
N ILE A 361 -15.82 10.94 27.67
CA ILE A 361 -16.43 11.32 26.41
C ILE A 361 -17.95 11.24 26.55
N ASP A 362 -18.63 12.33 26.33
CA ASP A 362 -20.06 12.36 26.11
C ASP A 362 -20.32 12.11 24.62
N TYR A 363 -20.40 10.85 24.25
CA TYR A 363 -20.39 10.42 22.84
C TYR A 363 -21.53 11.05 22.03
N GLU A 364 -22.74 11.09 22.60
CA GLU A 364 -23.94 11.59 21.92
C GLU A 364 -23.84 13.11 21.71
N ARG A 365 -23.48 13.88 22.73
CA ARG A 365 -23.30 15.32 22.60
C ARG A 365 -22.16 15.71 21.67
N VAL A 366 -21.06 14.96 21.71
CA VAL A 366 -19.92 15.16 20.80
C VAL A 366 -20.34 14.91 19.36
N TYR A 367 -21.06 13.79 19.11
CA TYR A 367 -21.54 13.46 17.78
C TYR A 367 -22.48 14.55 17.24
N ASP A 368 -23.50 14.93 18.00
CA ASP A 368 -24.44 15.99 17.62
C ASP A 368 -23.77 17.31 17.33
N ALA A 369 -22.82 17.71 18.18
CA ALA A 369 -22.07 18.96 18.00
C ALA A 369 -21.22 18.92 16.75
N LYS A 370 -20.48 17.83 16.51
CA LYS A 370 -19.63 17.69 15.32
C LYS A 370 -20.45 17.63 14.04
N MET A 371 -21.55 16.88 14.04
CA MET A 371 -22.46 16.82 12.89
C MET A 371 -23.11 18.17 12.60
N GLY A 372 -23.54 18.88 13.65
CA GLY A 372 -24.05 20.24 13.52
C GLY A 372 -23.03 21.20 12.89
N TYR A 373 -21.76 21.15 13.34
CA TYR A 373 -20.67 21.93 12.77
C TYR A 373 -20.43 21.60 11.29
N LEU A 374 -20.36 20.31 10.96
CA LEU A 374 -20.19 19.85 9.57
C LEU A 374 -21.33 20.28 8.66
N ARG A 375 -22.59 20.31 9.15
CA ARG A 375 -23.72 20.80 8.38
C ARG A 375 -23.63 22.31 8.11
N GLN A 376 -23.15 23.12 9.05
CA GLN A 376 -22.88 24.55 8.82
C GLN A 376 -21.81 24.74 7.74
N LEU A 377 -20.71 24.00 7.83
CA LEU A 377 -19.65 24.05 6.81
C LEU A 377 -20.12 23.58 5.44
N PHE A 378 -20.93 22.53 5.38
CA PHE A 378 -21.52 22.05 4.14
C PHE A 378 -22.37 23.13 3.46
N GLN A 379 -23.23 23.80 4.22
CA GLN A 379 -24.03 24.90 3.68
C GLN A 379 -23.16 26.05 3.16
N GLN A 380 -22.07 26.34 3.83
CA GLN A 380 -21.13 27.41 3.47
C GLN A 380 -20.26 27.08 2.27
N GLU A 381 -19.71 25.85 2.19
CA GLU A 381 -18.58 25.52 1.33
C GLU A 381 -18.93 24.59 0.17
N TRP A 382 -20.07 23.89 0.18
CA TRP A 382 -20.40 22.89 -0.83
C TRP A 382 -20.31 23.42 -2.25
N GLY A 383 -20.80 24.64 -2.49
CA GLY A 383 -20.75 25.28 -3.82
C GLY A 383 -19.32 25.49 -4.35
N SER A 384 -18.33 25.58 -3.48
CA SER A 384 -16.91 25.66 -3.82
C SER A 384 -16.29 24.28 -3.92
N VAL A 385 -16.48 23.43 -2.90
CA VAL A 385 -15.88 22.09 -2.78
C VAL A 385 -16.28 21.21 -3.95
N SER A 386 -17.56 21.17 -4.32
CA SER A 386 -18.06 20.33 -5.42
C SER A 386 -17.44 20.63 -6.79
N ARG A 387 -16.78 21.78 -6.95
CA ARG A 387 -16.09 22.17 -8.19
C ARG A 387 -14.59 21.91 -8.19
N ARG A 388 -13.99 21.55 -7.03
CA ARG A 388 -12.55 21.26 -6.93
C ARG A 388 -12.20 19.98 -7.68
N GLU A 389 -11.07 19.99 -8.39
CA GLU A 389 -10.60 18.78 -9.09
C GLU A 389 -10.28 17.65 -8.11
N SER A 390 -9.72 17.95 -6.94
CA SER A 390 -9.46 16.97 -5.88
C SER A 390 -10.74 16.29 -5.39
N TYR A 391 -11.86 17.04 -5.25
CA TYR A 391 -13.15 16.43 -4.90
C TYR A 391 -13.69 15.53 -6.03
N LYS A 392 -13.60 15.98 -7.27
CA LYS A 392 -14.07 15.18 -8.42
C LYS A 392 -13.28 13.87 -8.54
N LEU A 393 -11.96 13.94 -8.37
CA LEU A 393 -11.09 12.75 -8.37
C LEU A 393 -11.47 11.81 -7.23
N PHE A 394 -11.59 12.32 -6.00
CA PHE A 394 -12.06 11.55 -4.84
C PHE A 394 -13.38 10.85 -5.14
N PHE A 395 -14.38 11.59 -5.65
CA PHE A 395 -15.70 11.04 -5.94
C PHE A 395 -15.64 9.93 -7.00
N GLU A 396 -14.92 10.15 -8.11
CA GLU A 396 -14.79 9.14 -9.18
C GLU A 396 -14.08 7.88 -8.71
N GLN A 397 -13.05 8.02 -7.88
CA GLN A 397 -12.29 6.87 -7.35
C GLN A 397 -13.09 6.07 -6.31
N ASN A 398 -14.02 6.72 -5.59
CA ASN A 398 -14.71 6.14 -4.45
C ASN A 398 -16.21 5.91 -4.66
N LYS A 399 -16.78 6.27 -5.80
CA LYS A 399 -18.23 6.24 -6.05
C LYS A 399 -18.88 4.87 -5.84
N GLU A 400 -18.13 3.79 -6.03
CA GLU A 400 -18.65 2.43 -5.87
C GLU A 400 -19.14 2.14 -4.43
N TRP A 401 -18.45 2.64 -3.44
CA TRP A 401 -18.85 2.49 -2.03
C TRP A 401 -19.50 3.74 -1.46
N LEU A 402 -19.13 4.92 -1.97
CA LEU A 402 -19.60 6.21 -1.44
C LEU A 402 -21.08 6.45 -1.72
N LEU A 403 -21.57 6.03 -2.90
CA LEU A 403 -22.99 6.15 -3.25
C LEU A 403 -23.86 5.26 -2.33
N PRO A 404 -23.58 3.95 -2.16
CA PRO A 404 -24.32 3.11 -1.22
C PRO A 404 -24.28 3.62 0.22
N TYR A 405 -23.11 4.04 0.70
CA TYR A 405 -22.97 4.58 2.04
C TYR A 405 -23.82 5.84 2.28
N ALA A 406 -23.78 6.78 1.35
CA ALA A 406 -24.56 8.01 1.47
C ALA A 406 -26.06 7.76 1.36
N ALA A 407 -26.50 6.83 0.51
CA ALA A 407 -27.90 6.41 0.39
C ALA A 407 -28.38 5.73 1.67
N PHE A 408 -27.57 4.80 2.22
CA PHE A 408 -27.86 4.14 3.50
C PHE A 408 -27.99 5.16 4.63
N SER A 409 -27.02 6.06 4.76
CA SER A 409 -27.02 7.10 5.79
C SER A 409 -28.22 8.04 5.67
N TYR A 410 -28.62 8.38 4.43
CA TYR A 410 -29.84 9.15 4.19
C TYR A 410 -31.09 8.40 4.67
N TYR A 411 -31.26 7.12 4.34
CA TYR A 411 -32.42 6.35 4.75
C TYR A 411 -32.43 6.07 6.25
N ARG A 412 -31.29 5.73 6.85
CA ARG A 412 -31.16 5.58 8.31
C ARG A 412 -31.63 6.84 9.04
N ASP A 413 -31.16 8.02 8.62
CA ASP A 413 -31.52 9.29 9.24
C ASP A 413 -32.97 9.69 8.93
N LEU A 414 -33.51 9.32 7.78
CA LEU A 414 -34.89 9.61 7.38
C LEU A 414 -35.90 8.79 8.19
N TYR A 415 -35.60 7.53 8.41
CA TYR A 415 -36.50 6.59 9.10
C TYR A 415 -36.16 6.40 10.59
N GLY A 416 -35.04 6.95 11.05
CA GLY A 416 -34.61 6.89 12.44
C GLY A 416 -34.15 5.51 12.90
N THR A 417 -33.81 4.62 11.97
CA THR A 417 -33.30 3.28 12.22
C THR A 417 -32.35 2.82 11.12
N ALA A 418 -31.28 2.13 11.48
CA ALA A 418 -30.40 1.47 10.52
C ALA A 418 -30.90 0.07 10.10
N VAL A 419 -31.90 -0.46 10.78
CA VAL A 419 -32.51 -1.76 10.45
C VAL A 419 -33.22 -1.64 9.10
N PHE A 420 -32.50 -1.84 8.03
CA PHE A 420 -32.99 -1.64 6.66
C PHE A 420 -34.18 -2.56 6.29
N GLY A 421 -34.36 -3.67 7.01
CA GLY A 421 -35.54 -4.52 6.89
C GLY A 421 -36.84 -3.88 7.38
N GLU A 422 -36.76 -2.77 8.14
CA GLU A 422 -37.91 -1.98 8.60
C GLU A 422 -38.22 -0.79 7.68
N TRP A 423 -37.36 -0.54 6.69
CA TRP A 423 -37.58 0.55 5.73
C TRP A 423 -38.68 0.20 4.73
N PRO A 424 -39.36 1.18 4.16
CA PRO A 424 -40.29 0.96 3.04
C PRO A 424 -39.60 0.27 1.85
N GLU A 425 -40.36 -0.55 1.12
CA GLU A 425 -39.84 -1.29 -0.05
C GLU A 425 -39.23 -0.36 -1.12
N GLU A 426 -39.67 0.88 -1.18
CA GLU A 426 -39.15 1.90 -2.09
C GLU A 426 -37.76 2.46 -1.67
N ALA A 427 -37.32 2.19 -0.46
CA ALA A 427 -36.02 2.65 0.05
C ALA A 427 -34.87 1.80 -0.52
N THR A 428 -34.67 1.89 -1.82
CA THR A 428 -33.63 1.14 -2.55
C THR A 428 -32.44 2.02 -2.94
N LEU A 429 -31.29 1.40 -3.21
CA LEU A 429 -30.13 2.13 -3.73
C LEU A 429 -30.46 2.82 -5.05
N ALA A 430 -31.16 2.14 -5.97
CA ALA A 430 -31.57 2.69 -7.27
C ALA A 430 -32.47 3.94 -7.09
N ALA A 431 -33.45 3.89 -6.18
CA ALA A 431 -34.32 5.05 -5.91
C ALA A 431 -33.51 6.26 -5.37
N ALA A 432 -32.49 6.03 -4.57
CA ALA A 432 -31.65 7.10 -4.02
C ALA A 432 -30.63 7.65 -5.05
N THR A 433 -30.18 6.84 -6.01
CA THR A 433 -29.07 7.21 -6.91
C THR A 433 -29.53 7.58 -8.33
N GLU A 434 -30.52 6.91 -8.88
CA GLU A 434 -30.99 7.15 -10.27
C GLU A 434 -32.02 8.26 -10.33
N HIS A 435 -32.96 8.31 -9.36
CA HIS A 435 -34.04 9.29 -9.32
C HIS A 435 -34.20 9.95 -7.94
N PRO A 436 -33.13 10.55 -7.36
CA PRO A 436 -33.19 11.11 -6.01
C PRO A 436 -34.15 12.32 -5.95
N SER A 437 -34.91 12.38 -4.87
CA SER A 437 -35.62 13.62 -4.51
C SER A 437 -34.58 14.73 -4.23
N ALA A 438 -34.99 15.99 -4.31
CA ALA A 438 -34.12 17.13 -4.00
C ALA A 438 -33.56 17.03 -2.57
N LYS A 439 -34.35 16.51 -1.63
CA LYS A 439 -33.93 16.26 -0.26
C LYS A 439 -32.86 15.15 -0.20
N ALA A 440 -33.14 13.99 -0.81
CA ALA A 440 -32.20 12.86 -0.86
C ALA A 440 -30.85 13.29 -1.45
N LYS A 441 -30.88 13.97 -2.61
CA LYS A 441 -29.68 14.47 -3.27
C LYS A 441 -28.84 15.38 -2.34
N LYS A 442 -29.48 16.31 -1.63
CA LYS A 442 -28.79 17.23 -0.72
C LYS A 442 -28.17 16.49 0.48
N GLU A 443 -28.90 15.52 1.04
CA GLU A 443 -28.38 14.74 2.19
C GLU A 443 -27.24 13.82 1.76
N MET A 444 -27.33 13.17 0.61
CA MET A 444 -26.22 12.36 0.09
C MET A 444 -25.00 13.24 -0.22
N GLN A 445 -25.17 14.43 -0.78
CA GLN A 445 -24.08 15.38 -0.99
C GLN A 445 -23.40 15.82 0.31
N PHE A 446 -24.15 15.90 1.41
CA PHE A 446 -23.57 16.15 2.73
C PHE A 446 -22.62 15.02 3.15
N TRP A 447 -23.02 13.77 2.96
CA TRP A 447 -22.16 12.62 3.27
C TRP A 447 -20.92 12.52 2.35
N TYR A 448 -21.04 12.88 1.07
CA TYR A 448 -19.89 13.01 0.18
C TYR A 448 -18.89 14.06 0.67
N PHE A 449 -19.41 15.20 1.14
CA PHE A 449 -18.60 16.28 1.70
C PHE A 449 -17.86 15.84 2.96
N VAL A 450 -18.53 15.15 3.87
CA VAL A 450 -17.94 14.65 5.12
C VAL A 450 -16.81 13.65 4.81
N GLN A 451 -17.09 12.65 3.96
CA GLN A 451 -16.11 11.62 3.62
C GLN A 451 -14.91 12.19 2.84
N TYR A 452 -15.11 13.18 1.99
CA TYR A 452 -14.01 13.86 1.30
C TYR A 452 -13.04 14.54 2.26
N TYR A 453 -13.52 15.22 3.29
CA TYR A 453 -12.63 15.84 4.28
C TYR A 453 -11.95 14.82 5.19
N LEU A 454 -12.65 13.77 5.57
CA LEU A 454 -12.06 12.68 6.35
C LEU A 454 -10.94 11.96 5.58
N ASP A 455 -11.18 11.66 4.31
CA ASP A 455 -10.20 11.07 3.41
C ASP A 455 -8.94 11.94 3.29
N MET A 456 -9.12 13.24 3.02
CA MET A 456 -8.01 14.19 2.97
C MET A 456 -7.20 14.23 4.27
N GLN A 457 -7.88 14.26 5.42
CA GLN A 457 -7.23 14.37 6.73
C GLN A 457 -6.52 13.08 7.10
N MET A 458 -7.09 11.92 6.76
CA MET A 458 -6.45 10.63 6.99
C MET A 458 -5.21 10.47 6.13
N HIS A 459 -5.27 10.86 4.85
CA HIS A 459 -4.10 10.89 3.96
C HIS A 459 -3.00 11.82 4.49
N ASP A 460 -3.38 13.00 4.98
CA ASP A 460 -2.44 13.95 5.56
C ASP A 460 -1.79 13.40 6.85
N ALA A 461 -2.55 12.73 7.72
CA ALA A 461 -2.02 12.06 8.91
C ALA A 461 -1.08 10.90 8.55
N HIS A 462 -1.41 10.12 7.52
CA HIS A 462 -0.56 9.06 7.01
C HIS A 462 0.77 9.59 6.44
N ASN A 463 0.71 10.63 5.61
CA ASN A 463 1.91 11.26 5.08
C ASN A 463 2.78 11.87 6.19
N TYR A 464 2.14 12.46 7.21
CA TYR A 464 2.82 12.97 8.37
C TYR A 464 3.56 11.86 9.14
N ALA A 465 2.92 10.71 9.34
CA ALA A 465 3.54 9.55 9.97
C ALA A 465 4.77 9.07 9.20
N ARG A 466 4.68 8.99 7.85
CA ARG A 466 5.81 8.61 6.98
C ARG A 466 6.98 9.59 7.10
N GLN A 467 6.72 10.89 7.11
CA GLN A 467 7.74 11.94 7.30
C GLN A 467 8.47 11.80 8.64
N HIS A 468 7.76 11.38 9.67
CA HIS A 468 8.30 11.09 11.00
C HIS A 468 8.83 9.65 11.15
N ARG A 469 8.85 8.86 10.07
CA ARG A 469 9.32 7.47 10.07
C ARG A 469 8.56 6.59 11.07
N VAL A 470 7.27 6.85 11.23
CA VAL A 470 6.33 6.10 12.07
C VAL A 470 5.40 5.33 11.15
N ILE A 471 5.36 4.01 11.30
CA ILE A 471 4.42 3.14 10.61
C ILE A 471 3.05 3.33 11.26
N LEU A 472 2.08 3.83 10.49
CA LEU A 472 0.70 3.86 10.93
C LEU A 472 0.04 2.53 10.57
N LYS A 473 -0.25 1.71 11.59
CA LYS A 473 -0.89 0.42 11.42
C LYS A 473 -2.38 0.55 11.72
N GLY A 474 -3.22 0.37 10.71
CA GLY A 474 -4.67 0.29 10.87
C GLY A 474 -5.10 -1.00 11.57
N ASP A 475 -6.37 -1.05 11.94
CA ASP A 475 -7.05 -2.26 12.35
C ASP A 475 -8.28 -2.46 11.48
N ILE A 476 -8.63 -3.70 11.19
CA ILE A 476 -9.71 -4.04 10.27
C ILE A 476 -10.87 -4.59 11.10
N PRO A 477 -12.10 -4.01 10.96
CA PRO A 477 -13.27 -4.66 11.52
C PRO A 477 -13.44 -6.03 10.84
N ILE A 478 -13.26 -7.11 11.61
CA ILE A 478 -13.32 -8.48 11.07
C ILE A 478 -14.76 -8.85 10.68
N GLY A 479 -15.75 -8.29 11.37
CA GLY A 479 -17.16 -8.44 11.06
C GLY A 479 -17.76 -7.15 10.54
N ILE A 480 -18.96 -7.25 9.98
CA ILE A 480 -19.79 -6.11 9.63
C ILE A 480 -21.04 -6.06 10.49
N SER A 481 -21.63 -4.88 10.66
CA SER A 481 -22.97 -4.76 11.23
C SER A 481 -23.96 -5.50 10.33
N ARG A 482 -24.88 -6.26 10.93
CA ARG A 482 -26.00 -6.87 10.20
C ARG A 482 -26.82 -5.82 9.47
N ASP A 483 -26.95 -4.66 10.10
CA ASP A 483 -27.70 -3.52 9.64
C ASP A 483 -26.73 -2.46 9.08
N GLY A 484 -25.77 -2.92 8.24
CA GLY A 484 -24.77 -2.10 7.59
C GLY A 484 -24.94 -2.01 6.07
N VAL A 485 -24.18 -1.13 5.46
CA VAL A 485 -24.22 -0.81 4.03
C VAL A 485 -23.99 -2.05 3.17
N GLU A 486 -22.94 -2.79 3.44
CA GLU A 486 -22.55 -3.95 2.63
C GLU A 486 -23.58 -5.09 2.74
N ALA A 487 -24.17 -5.27 3.93
CA ALA A 487 -25.24 -6.22 4.15
C ALA A 487 -26.53 -5.83 3.40
N TRP A 488 -26.80 -4.52 3.27
CA TRP A 488 -27.96 -3.97 2.53
C TRP A 488 -27.80 -4.14 1.03
N VAL A 489 -26.63 -3.80 0.47
CA VAL A 489 -26.46 -3.77 -1.00
C VAL A 489 -25.97 -5.09 -1.57
N GLU A 490 -25.23 -5.89 -0.80
CA GLU A 490 -24.65 -7.16 -1.26
C GLU A 490 -24.94 -8.33 -0.30
N PRO A 491 -26.20 -8.57 0.11
CA PRO A 491 -26.57 -9.58 1.12
C PRO A 491 -26.13 -11.00 0.77
N LYS A 492 -25.91 -11.29 -0.53
CA LYS A 492 -25.47 -12.61 -1.02
C LYS A 492 -24.12 -13.06 -0.48
N TYR A 493 -23.29 -12.13 0.02
CA TYR A 493 -21.98 -12.45 0.57
C TYR A 493 -22.01 -12.72 2.08
N PHE A 494 -23.14 -12.50 2.75
CA PHE A 494 -23.27 -12.56 4.21
C PHE A 494 -24.34 -13.54 4.63
N ASN A 495 -24.07 -14.27 5.74
CA ASN A 495 -25.11 -15.06 6.38
C ASN A 495 -25.85 -14.19 7.40
N LEU A 496 -26.85 -13.48 6.96
CA LEU A 496 -27.64 -12.57 7.79
C LEU A 496 -28.50 -13.31 8.84
N ASN A 497 -28.68 -14.63 8.72
CA ASN A 497 -29.41 -15.46 9.68
C ASN A 497 -28.50 -16.10 10.76
N GLY A 498 -27.19 -15.92 10.63
CA GLY A 498 -26.18 -16.42 11.55
C GLY A 498 -25.46 -15.28 12.28
N GLN A 499 -24.74 -15.65 13.32
CA GLN A 499 -23.88 -14.77 14.09
C GLN A 499 -22.59 -15.49 14.41
N ALA A 500 -21.44 -14.83 14.24
CA ALA A 500 -20.18 -15.39 14.69
C ALA A 500 -20.17 -15.47 16.21
N GLY A 501 -19.82 -16.66 16.72
CA GLY A 501 -19.56 -16.86 18.14
C GLY A 501 -18.07 -16.71 18.41
N ALA A 502 -17.71 -16.05 19.51
CA ALA A 502 -16.37 -16.13 20.07
C ALA A 502 -16.43 -16.98 21.37
N PRO A 503 -15.36 -17.74 21.71
CA PRO A 503 -15.29 -18.35 23.02
C PRO A 503 -15.37 -17.23 24.07
N PRO A 504 -16.01 -17.49 25.25
CA PRO A 504 -16.11 -16.47 26.28
C PRO A 504 -14.71 -16.04 26.72
N ASP A 505 -14.44 -14.74 26.61
CA ASP A 505 -13.25 -14.15 27.19
C ASP A 505 -13.27 -14.34 28.72
N PRO A 506 -12.11 -14.44 29.38
CA PRO A 506 -12.03 -14.47 30.84
C PRO A 506 -12.46 -13.14 31.53
N LEU A 507 -12.93 -12.16 30.74
CA LEU A 507 -13.51 -10.92 31.24
C LEU A 507 -14.94 -11.13 31.79
N PRO A 508 -15.40 -10.30 32.73
CA PRO A 508 -16.70 -10.48 33.39
C PRO A 508 -17.85 -10.62 32.40
N LEU A 509 -18.76 -11.54 32.67
CA LEU A 509 -19.94 -11.89 31.86
C LEU A 509 -20.78 -10.67 31.38
N GLU A 510 -20.70 -9.56 32.10
CA GLU A 510 -21.41 -8.32 31.78
C GLU A 510 -20.92 -7.63 30.51
N MET A 511 -19.65 -7.83 30.11
CA MET A 511 -19.12 -7.29 28.87
C MET A 511 -19.39 -8.20 27.65
N ASN A 512 -19.61 -9.48 27.86
CA ASN A 512 -19.92 -10.42 26.77
C ASN A 512 -21.39 -10.28 26.27
N ALA A 513 -22.24 -9.57 27.01
CA ALA A 513 -23.62 -9.28 26.59
C ALA A 513 -23.73 -8.15 25.56
N CYS A 514 -22.63 -7.46 25.25
CA CYS A 514 -22.63 -6.25 24.43
C CYS A 514 -22.16 -6.48 22.98
N LEU A 515 -22.11 -7.70 22.49
CA LEU A 515 -21.80 -7.99 21.08
C LEU A 515 -23.04 -8.42 20.27
N PRO A 516 -24.10 -7.60 20.18
CA PRO A 516 -25.18 -7.89 19.26
C PRO A 516 -24.77 -7.45 17.86
N GLY A 517 -24.58 -8.40 16.96
CA GLY A 517 -24.74 -8.13 15.56
C GLY A 517 -23.54 -8.17 14.64
N CYS A 518 -22.35 -8.60 15.05
CA CYS A 518 -21.31 -8.93 14.08
C CYS A 518 -21.66 -10.23 13.35
N VAL A 519 -21.97 -10.16 12.08
CA VAL A 519 -22.31 -11.33 11.25
C VAL A 519 -21.09 -11.75 10.47
N TRP A 520 -20.66 -12.97 10.71
CA TRP A 520 -19.63 -13.63 9.90
C TRP A 520 -20.25 -14.73 9.06
N ASN A 521 -20.07 -14.62 7.76
CA ASN A 521 -19.68 -15.72 6.88
C ASN A 521 -19.54 -15.19 5.46
N ALA A 522 -18.29 -14.94 5.04
CA ALA A 522 -17.99 -15.00 3.63
C ALA A 522 -18.18 -16.46 3.21
N THR A 523 -19.13 -16.74 2.32
CA THR A 523 -19.16 -18.05 1.69
C THR A 523 -17.84 -18.25 0.91
N PRO A 524 -17.28 -19.48 0.80
CA PRO A 524 -15.95 -19.73 0.21
C PRO A 524 -15.73 -19.24 -1.24
N ARG A 525 -16.68 -18.53 -1.83
CA ARG A 525 -16.65 -18.08 -3.23
C ARG A 525 -16.38 -16.61 -3.45
N SER A 526 -16.16 -15.80 -2.41
CA SER A 526 -15.85 -14.38 -2.63
C SER A 526 -14.80 -13.86 -1.65
N LEU A 527 -13.57 -13.80 -2.11
CA LEU A 527 -12.48 -13.05 -1.50
C LEU A 527 -12.67 -11.53 -1.67
N SER A 528 -13.63 -11.10 -2.51
CA SER A 528 -13.72 -9.74 -2.99
C SER A 528 -13.95 -8.63 -1.94
N PRO A 529 -14.78 -8.77 -0.88
CA PRO A 529 -14.90 -7.73 0.14
C PRO A 529 -13.67 -7.62 1.04
N LEU A 530 -13.03 -8.76 1.35
CA LEU A 530 -11.81 -8.78 2.16
C LEU A 530 -10.62 -8.22 1.38
N GLU A 531 -10.51 -8.55 0.10
CA GLU A 531 -9.50 -8.00 -0.81
C GLU A 531 -9.66 -6.50 -1.01
N ARG A 532 -10.88 -6.00 -1.15
CA ARG A 532 -11.15 -4.55 -1.25
C ARG A 532 -10.80 -3.82 0.05
N ASN A 533 -11.12 -4.40 1.22
CA ASN A 533 -10.78 -3.82 2.51
C ASN A 533 -9.27 -3.80 2.76
N ILE A 534 -8.56 -4.88 2.39
CA ILE A 534 -7.10 -4.92 2.42
C ILE A 534 -6.53 -3.86 1.46
N GLY A 535 -7.13 -3.70 0.26
CA GLY A 535 -6.76 -2.67 -0.70
C GLY A 535 -6.88 -1.24 -0.15
N PHE A 536 -7.93 -0.94 0.62
CA PHE A 536 -8.08 0.37 1.27
C PHE A 536 -6.93 0.65 2.26
N TRP A 537 -6.59 -0.30 3.13
CA TRP A 537 -5.51 -0.14 4.10
C TRP A 537 -4.11 -0.18 3.48
N THR A 538 -3.93 -0.84 2.34
CA THR A 538 -2.67 -0.82 1.59
C THR A 538 -2.49 0.47 0.80
N GLN A 539 -3.58 1.16 0.44
CA GLN A 539 -3.54 2.48 -0.20
C GLN A 539 -3.41 3.64 0.82
N ALA A 540 -3.93 3.48 2.01
CA ALA A 540 -3.76 4.40 3.13
C ALA A 540 -2.50 4.10 3.95
#